data_a93b263f112a3e4568d6e8618be0bd32
#
_entry.id   a93b263f112a3e4568d6e8618be0bd32
#
_cell.length_a   1.000
_cell.length_b   1.000
_cell.length_c   1.000
_cell.angle_alpha   90.00
_cell.angle_beta   90.00
_cell.angle_gamma   90.00
#
_symmetry.space_group_name_H-M   'P 1'
#
loop_
_entity.id
_entity.type
_entity.pdbx_description
1 polymer ?
#
loop_
_entity_poly.entity_id
_entity_poly.type
_entity_poly.pdbx_seq_one_letter_code
_entity_poly.pdbx_strand_id
1 'polypeptide(L)'
;MFTIYYLLISFAILGLMDIIGKNRISLRYLAVFSAASILLSAIFGYYYAVLNGYYLYAVIASAVLLYALPKLGLGDKIFLSSLLLLYPFWFVWMLIALAVLLAKPVFMLMARFSHRKMLEAPFYPFLFVSSAILLIALNVIYYVS
;
A
#
# COMPACT_ATOMS: atom_id res chain seq x y z
N MET A 1 -11.57 -13.38 2.51
CA MET A 1 -12.48 -12.21 2.42
C MET A 1 -12.12 -11.08 3.39
N PHE A 2 -11.94 -11.33 4.69
CA PHE A 2 -11.63 -10.27 5.67
C PHE A 2 -10.39 -9.42 5.33
N THR A 3 -9.32 -10.02 4.85
CA THR A 3 -8.10 -9.31 4.48
C THR A 3 -8.31 -8.29 3.36
N ILE A 4 -9.16 -8.60 2.38
CA ILE A 4 -9.49 -7.71 1.27
C ILE A 4 -10.22 -6.46 1.77
N TYR A 5 -11.22 -6.64 2.63
CA TYR A 5 -11.94 -5.52 3.23
C TYR A 5 -11.02 -4.67 4.11
N TYR A 6 -10.12 -5.30 4.86
CA TYR A 6 -9.13 -4.59 5.65
C TYR A 6 -8.24 -3.70 4.77
N LEU A 7 -7.75 -4.20 3.63
CA LEU A 7 -6.94 -3.44 2.70
C LEU A 7 -7.69 -2.20 2.18
N LEU A 8 -8.90 -2.40 1.68
CA LEU A 8 -9.72 -1.33 1.13
C LEU A 8 -10.08 -0.28 2.19
N ILE A 9 -10.50 -0.71 3.36
CA ILE A 9 -10.89 0.19 4.46
C ILE A 9 -9.67 0.97 4.96
N SER A 10 -8.53 0.32 5.18
CA SER A 10 -7.32 0.99 5.65
C SER A 10 -6.85 2.05 4.66
N PHE A 11 -6.81 1.73 3.36
CA PHE A 11 -6.42 2.71 2.34
C PHE A 11 -7.46 3.82 2.12
N ALA A 12 -8.76 3.52 2.26
CA ALA A 12 -9.79 4.56 2.21
C ALA A 12 -9.64 5.56 3.36
N ILE A 13 -9.46 5.07 4.58
CA ILE A 13 -9.27 5.92 5.76
C ILE A 13 -7.96 6.72 5.64
N LEU A 14 -6.84 6.05 5.33
CA LEU A 14 -5.56 6.73 5.16
C LEU A 14 -5.58 7.71 3.99
N GLY A 15 -6.27 7.38 2.88
CA GLY A 15 -6.45 8.27 1.75
C GLY A 15 -7.25 9.52 2.09
N LEU A 16 -8.33 9.40 2.84
CA LEU A 16 -9.09 10.54 3.34
C LEU A 16 -8.26 11.42 4.29
N MET A 17 -7.51 10.79 5.19
CA MET A 17 -6.63 11.51 6.11
C MET A 17 -5.50 12.23 5.37
N ASP A 18 -4.96 11.66 4.31
CA ASP A 18 -3.91 12.25 3.49
C ASP A 18 -4.43 13.50 2.76
N ILE A 19 -5.64 13.44 2.22
CA ILE A 19 -6.29 14.58 1.57
C ILE A 19 -6.59 15.69 2.57
N ILE A 20 -7.21 15.36 3.72
CA ILE A 20 -7.60 16.34 4.74
C ILE A 20 -6.36 16.92 5.44
N GLY A 21 -5.36 16.08 5.73
CA GLY A 21 -4.13 16.45 6.42
C GLY A 21 -3.09 17.16 5.57
N LYS A 22 -3.41 17.54 4.33
CA LYS A 22 -2.47 18.16 3.36
C LYS A 22 -1.20 17.33 3.19
N ASN A 23 -1.36 16.04 2.90
CA ASN A 23 -0.29 15.07 2.68
C ASN A 23 0.58 14.77 3.92
N ARG A 24 0.03 14.90 5.11
CA ARG A 24 0.72 14.57 6.37
C ARG A 24 -0.16 13.68 7.23
N ILE A 25 0.06 12.37 7.13
CA ILE A 25 -0.56 11.41 8.05
C ILE A 25 0.30 11.30 9.30
N SER A 26 -0.33 11.43 10.45
CA SER A 26 0.36 11.23 11.72
C SER A 26 0.90 9.80 11.83
N LEU A 27 2.16 9.67 12.27
CA LEU A 27 2.81 8.38 12.52
C LEU A 27 1.98 7.47 13.43
N ARG A 28 1.18 8.06 14.35
CA ARG A 28 0.30 7.30 15.25
C ARG A 28 -0.74 6.48 14.51
N TYR A 29 -1.39 7.04 13.49
CA TYR A 29 -2.39 6.31 12.69
C TYR A 29 -1.75 5.19 11.87
N LEU A 30 -0.59 5.48 11.26
CA LEU A 30 0.16 4.47 10.53
C LEU A 30 0.62 3.33 11.44
N ALA A 31 1.02 3.63 12.68
CA ALA A 31 1.38 2.62 13.67
C ALA A 31 0.18 1.74 14.05
N VAL A 32 -1.02 2.31 14.21
CA VAL A 32 -2.24 1.54 14.50
C VAL A 32 -2.58 0.60 13.36
N PHE A 33 -2.55 1.07 12.10
CA PHE A 33 -2.81 0.22 10.95
C PHE A 33 -1.71 -0.83 10.75
N SER A 34 -0.45 -0.50 11.03
CA SER A 34 0.65 -1.47 10.99
C SER A 34 0.47 -2.56 12.04
N ALA A 35 0.12 -2.20 13.27
CA ALA A 35 -0.17 -3.16 14.33
C ALA A 35 -1.36 -4.07 13.97
N ALA A 36 -2.43 -3.50 13.41
CA ALA A 36 -3.57 -4.28 12.91
C ALA A 36 -3.15 -5.25 11.79
N SER A 37 -2.31 -4.82 10.83
CA SER A 37 -1.76 -5.68 9.78
C SER A 37 -0.96 -6.84 10.36
N ILE A 38 -0.11 -6.59 11.35
CA ILE A 38 0.70 -7.63 12.03
C ILE A 38 -0.21 -8.62 12.76
N LEU A 39 -1.23 -8.14 13.49
CA LEU A 39 -2.19 -9.00 14.18
C LEU A 39 -2.98 -9.86 13.20
N LEU A 40 -3.46 -9.28 12.12
CA LEU A 40 -4.17 -10.01 11.06
C LEU A 40 -3.24 -11.01 10.35
N SER A 41 -1.97 -10.68 10.16
CA SER A 41 -1.00 -11.61 9.58
C SER A 41 -0.74 -12.81 10.48
N ALA A 42 -0.75 -12.62 11.80
CA ALA A 42 -0.65 -13.73 12.75
C ALA A 42 -1.85 -14.69 12.65
N ILE A 43 -3.04 -14.16 12.34
CA ILE A 43 -4.27 -14.95 12.24
C ILE A 43 -4.42 -15.57 10.83
N PHE A 44 -4.17 -14.82 9.77
CA PHE A 44 -4.52 -15.20 8.39
C PHE A 44 -3.31 -15.33 7.45
N GLY A 45 -2.21 -14.62 7.70
CA GLY A 45 -1.03 -14.51 6.81
C GLY A 45 0.08 -15.50 7.13
N TYR A 46 0.09 -16.07 8.31
CA TYR A 46 1.15 -16.98 8.78
C TYR A 46 1.33 -18.20 7.86
N TYR A 47 0.28 -18.60 7.16
CA TYR A 47 0.32 -19.70 6.20
C TYR A 47 1.30 -19.49 5.04
N TYR A 48 1.44 -18.27 4.56
CA TYR A 48 2.32 -17.97 3.42
C TYR A 48 3.80 -17.93 3.83
N ALA A 49 4.10 -17.49 5.03
CA ALA A 49 5.46 -17.36 5.51
C ALA A 49 6.07 -18.69 5.97
N VAL A 50 5.26 -19.61 6.47
CA VAL A 50 5.73 -20.89 7.04
C VAL A 50 5.87 -21.98 5.98
N LEU A 51 5.03 -21.96 4.93
CA LEU A 51 5.00 -23.03 3.92
C LEU A 51 6.13 -22.96 2.89
N ASN A 52 6.84 -21.83 2.80
CA ASN A 52 7.87 -21.69 1.78
C ASN A 52 9.03 -20.82 2.29
N GLY A 53 10.15 -21.42 2.67
CA GLY A 53 11.34 -20.71 3.14
C GLY A 53 11.81 -19.63 2.15
N TYR A 54 11.66 -19.83 0.84
CA TYR A 54 11.93 -18.84 -0.20
C TYR A 54 11.04 -17.61 -0.09
N TYR A 55 9.81 -17.76 0.37
CA TYR A 55 8.88 -16.65 0.56
C TYR A 55 9.34 -15.68 1.65
N LEU A 56 9.88 -16.21 2.75
CA LEU A 56 10.43 -15.39 3.83
C LEU A 56 11.59 -14.51 3.34
N TYR A 57 12.50 -15.07 2.54
CA TYR A 57 13.59 -14.29 1.93
C TYR A 57 13.06 -13.20 1.00
N ALA A 58 12.02 -13.47 0.20
CA ALA A 58 11.40 -12.49 -0.68
C ALA A 58 10.74 -11.35 0.13
N VAL A 59 10.09 -11.66 1.25
CA VAL A 59 9.48 -10.67 2.15
C VAL A 59 10.56 -9.79 2.79
N ILE A 60 11.63 -10.37 3.30
CA ILE A 60 12.75 -9.64 3.89
C ILE A 60 13.41 -8.74 2.84
N ALA A 61 13.73 -9.27 1.65
CA ALA A 61 14.30 -8.50 0.56
C ALA A 61 13.40 -7.34 0.14
N SER A 62 12.08 -7.57 0.05
CA SER A 62 11.09 -6.54 -0.27
C SER A 62 11.02 -5.46 0.81
N ALA A 63 11.08 -5.82 2.08
CA ALA A 63 11.14 -4.86 3.18
C ALA A 63 12.40 -4.00 3.11
N VAL A 64 13.55 -4.61 2.88
CA VAL A 64 14.84 -3.89 2.70
C VAL A 64 14.75 -2.92 1.53
N LEU A 65 14.18 -3.34 0.39
CA LEU A 65 14.00 -2.47 -0.79
C LEU A 65 13.07 -1.30 -0.48
N LEU A 66 11.97 -1.51 0.26
CA LEU A 66 11.08 -0.43 0.70
C LEU A 66 11.84 0.60 1.55
N TYR A 67 12.69 0.13 2.48
CA TYR A 67 13.50 1.03 3.29
C TYR A 67 14.57 1.78 2.48
N ALA A 68 15.04 1.21 1.37
CA ALA A 68 15.99 1.88 0.47
C ALA A 68 15.36 2.97 -0.40
N LEU A 69 14.00 3.03 -0.51
CA LEU A 69 13.33 4.07 -1.29
C LEU A 69 13.41 5.44 -0.58
N PRO A 70 14.10 6.45 -1.15
CA PRO A 70 14.38 7.70 -0.45
C PRO A 70 13.16 8.62 -0.33
N LYS A 71 12.15 8.44 -1.18
CA LYS A 71 10.97 9.32 -1.25
C LYS A 71 9.81 8.90 -0.37
N LEU A 72 9.87 7.71 0.22
CA LEU A 72 8.84 7.22 1.14
C LEU A 72 9.14 7.67 2.56
N GLY A 73 8.12 8.19 3.24
CA GLY A 73 8.19 8.51 4.67
C GLY A 73 8.40 7.25 5.52
N LEU A 74 9.00 7.43 6.71
CA LEU A 74 9.26 6.30 7.61
C LEU A 74 7.98 5.54 7.97
N GLY A 75 6.89 6.25 8.23
CA GLY A 75 5.59 5.67 8.54
C GLY A 75 5.04 4.81 7.40
N ASP A 76 5.18 5.30 6.16
CA ASP A 76 4.74 4.57 4.97
C ASP A 76 5.54 3.29 4.77
N LYS A 77 6.86 3.34 5.02
CA LYS A 77 7.74 2.18 4.97
C LYS A 77 7.32 1.11 5.97
N ILE A 78 7.04 1.51 7.21
CA ILE A 78 6.59 0.61 8.27
C ILE A 78 5.25 -0.02 7.89
N PHE A 79 4.30 0.79 7.44
CA PHE A 79 2.97 0.30 7.05
C PHE A 79 3.04 -0.64 5.84
N LEU A 80 3.71 -0.27 4.77
CA LEU A 80 3.87 -1.13 3.58
C LEU A 80 4.62 -2.43 3.90
N SER A 81 5.64 -2.37 4.79
CA SER A 81 6.33 -3.57 5.26
C SER A 81 5.41 -4.49 6.05
N SER A 82 4.49 -3.94 6.86
CA SER A 82 3.49 -4.75 7.58
C SER A 82 2.51 -5.44 6.63
N LEU A 83 2.20 -4.84 5.48
CA LEU A 83 1.37 -5.46 4.45
C LEU A 83 2.06 -6.65 3.77
N LEU A 84 3.39 -6.67 3.67
CA LEU A 84 4.14 -7.81 3.14
C LEU A 84 3.97 -9.08 3.99
N LEU A 85 3.59 -8.94 5.26
CA LEU A 85 3.28 -10.08 6.13
C LEU A 85 1.88 -10.63 5.88
N LEU A 86 0.95 -9.78 5.42
CA LEU A 86 -0.46 -10.11 5.24
C LEU A 86 -0.80 -10.53 3.80
N TYR A 87 -0.08 -9.97 2.82
CA TYR A 87 -0.33 -10.18 1.39
C TYR A 87 0.92 -10.72 0.69
N PRO A 88 0.75 -11.44 -0.43
CA PRO A 88 1.88 -11.85 -1.26
C PRO A 88 2.73 -10.65 -1.66
N PHE A 89 4.06 -10.79 -1.60
CA PHE A 89 5.00 -9.69 -1.91
C PHE A 89 4.80 -9.11 -3.32
N TRP A 90 4.50 -9.95 -4.31
CA TRP A 90 4.23 -9.51 -5.69
C TRP A 90 2.98 -8.62 -5.77
N PHE A 91 1.96 -8.91 -4.96
CA PHE A 91 0.74 -8.10 -4.90
C PHE A 91 1.04 -6.70 -4.32
N VAL A 92 1.80 -6.61 -3.24
CA VAL A 92 2.19 -5.33 -2.63
C VAL A 92 3.03 -4.50 -3.61
N TRP A 93 3.96 -5.12 -4.34
CA TRP A 93 4.75 -4.43 -5.35
C TRP A 93 3.92 -3.96 -6.55
N MET A 94 3.00 -4.80 -7.05
CA MET A 94 2.08 -4.39 -8.11
C MET A 94 1.20 -3.21 -7.67
N LEU A 95 0.75 -3.22 -6.43
CA LEU A 95 -0.06 -2.15 -5.84
C LEU A 95 0.73 -0.83 -5.78
N ILE A 96 1.98 -0.87 -5.33
CA ILE A 96 2.86 0.31 -5.29
C ILE A 96 3.15 0.81 -6.71
N ALA A 97 3.51 -0.08 -7.62
CA ALA A 97 3.81 0.28 -9.01
C ALA A 97 2.62 0.96 -9.69
N LEU A 98 1.41 0.38 -9.53
CA LEU A 98 0.19 0.95 -10.09
C LEU A 98 -0.16 2.30 -9.46
N ALA A 99 0.02 2.45 -8.15
CA ALA A 99 -0.18 3.73 -7.46
C ALA A 99 0.75 4.81 -7.99
N VAL A 100 2.03 4.50 -8.22
CA VAL A 100 3.00 5.43 -8.79
C VAL A 100 2.64 5.79 -10.24
N LEU A 101 2.21 4.80 -11.04
CA LEU A 101 1.79 5.02 -12.41
C LEU A 101 0.56 5.94 -12.50
N LEU A 102 -0.41 5.77 -11.60
CA LEU A 102 -1.60 6.62 -11.53
C LEU A 102 -1.28 8.02 -10.98
N ALA A 103 -0.41 8.10 -9.97
CA ALA A 103 -0.04 9.37 -9.36
C ALA A 103 0.69 10.30 -10.33
N LYS A 104 1.58 9.77 -11.18
CA LYS A 104 2.41 10.56 -12.08
C LYS A 104 1.64 11.47 -13.04
N PRO A 105 0.65 10.98 -13.83
CA PRO A 105 -0.11 11.83 -14.75
C PRO A 105 -1.00 12.83 -14.00
N VAL A 106 -1.60 12.43 -12.88
CA VAL A 106 -2.42 13.33 -12.07
C VAL A 106 -1.57 14.46 -11.49
N PHE A 107 -0.38 14.14 -11.00
CA PHE A 107 0.55 15.14 -10.49
C PHE A 107 1.03 16.10 -11.58
N MET A 108 1.31 15.61 -12.79
CA MET A 108 1.66 16.45 -13.94
C MET A 108 0.53 17.40 -14.34
N LEU A 109 -0.73 16.91 -14.34
CA LEU A 109 -1.89 17.72 -14.61
C LEU A 109 -2.10 18.80 -13.54
N MET A 110 -2.03 18.43 -12.26
CA MET A 110 -2.17 19.39 -11.16
C MET A 110 -1.06 20.43 -11.16
N ALA A 111 0.18 20.06 -11.47
CA ALA A 111 1.31 21.00 -11.60
C ALA A 111 1.10 21.99 -12.75
N ARG A 112 0.40 21.61 -13.81
CA ARG A 112 0.06 22.48 -14.96
C ARG A 112 -1.01 23.52 -14.63
N PHE A 113 -1.99 23.15 -13.81
CA PHE A 113 -3.13 24.02 -13.46
C PHE A 113 -2.90 24.83 -12.18
N SER A 114 -2.02 24.37 -11.31
CA SER A 114 -1.67 25.08 -10.07
C SER A 114 -0.29 25.72 -10.22
N HIS A 115 -0.25 27.06 -10.22
CA HIS A 115 1.02 27.80 -10.13
C HIS A 115 1.75 27.61 -8.79
N ARG A 116 1.19 26.85 -7.87
CA ARG A 116 1.84 26.48 -6.62
C ARG A 116 2.65 25.20 -6.83
N LYS A 117 3.93 25.23 -6.46
CA LYS A 117 4.76 24.04 -6.32
C LYS A 117 4.10 23.11 -5.30
N MET A 118 3.33 22.13 -5.74
CA MET A 118 2.91 21.03 -4.90
C MET A 118 4.14 20.17 -4.65
N LEU A 119 4.69 20.29 -3.44
CA LEU A 119 5.92 19.60 -3.05
C LEU A 119 5.71 18.11 -2.83
N GLU A 120 4.50 17.68 -2.53
CA GLU A 120 4.17 16.28 -2.21
C GLU A 120 2.78 15.93 -2.75
N ALA A 121 2.68 14.81 -3.45
CA ALA A 121 1.38 14.25 -3.88
C ALA A 121 0.83 13.33 -2.79
N PRO A 122 -0.49 13.32 -2.57
CA PRO A 122 -1.10 12.36 -1.66
C PRO A 122 -0.89 10.94 -2.21
N PHE A 123 -0.28 10.05 -1.43
CA PHE A 123 0.08 8.71 -1.88
C PHE A 123 -1.04 7.69 -1.65
N TYR A 124 -1.71 7.77 -0.51
CA TYR A 124 -2.72 6.79 -0.10
C TYR A 124 -3.99 6.75 -0.96
N PRO A 125 -4.51 7.87 -1.50
CA PRO A 125 -5.64 7.80 -2.44
C PRO A 125 -5.32 6.98 -3.68
N PHE A 126 -4.08 7.05 -4.18
CA PHE A 126 -3.64 6.23 -5.31
C PHE A 126 -3.48 4.76 -4.95
N LEU A 127 -3.02 4.45 -3.73
CA LEU A 127 -3.01 3.08 -3.22
C LEU A 127 -4.42 2.50 -3.10
N PHE A 128 -5.39 3.30 -2.66
CA PHE A 128 -6.81 2.88 -2.62
C PHE A 128 -7.34 2.53 -4.01
N VAL A 129 -7.18 3.43 -4.99
CA VAL A 129 -7.63 3.19 -6.37
C VAL A 129 -6.91 1.98 -6.96
N SER A 130 -5.60 1.85 -6.75
CA SER A 130 -4.81 0.72 -7.22
C SER A 130 -5.28 -0.60 -6.63
N SER A 131 -5.59 -0.62 -5.32
CA SER A 131 -6.11 -1.82 -4.66
C SER A 131 -7.48 -2.23 -5.23
N ALA A 132 -8.36 -1.27 -5.47
CA ALA A 132 -9.66 -1.54 -6.09
C ALA A 132 -9.52 -2.11 -7.52
N ILE A 133 -8.64 -1.53 -8.34
CA ILE A 133 -8.37 -2.01 -9.70
C ILE A 133 -7.81 -3.44 -9.67
N LEU A 134 -6.80 -3.70 -8.83
CA LEU A 134 -6.20 -5.04 -8.72
C LEU A 134 -7.20 -6.09 -8.25
N LEU A 135 -8.05 -5.74 -7.28
CA LEU A 135 -9.06 -6.67 -6.79
C LEU A 135 -10.12 -6.97 -7.85
N ILE A 136 -10.55 -5.97 -8.62
CA ILE A 136 -11.48 -6.19 -9.75
C ILE A 136 -10.81 -7.06 -10.80
N ALA A 137 -9.56 -6.78 -11.19
CA ALA A 137 -8.83 -7.55 -12.18
C ALA A 137 -8.65 -9.02 -11.76
N LEU A 138 -8.29 -9.26 -10.50
CA LEU A 138 -8.14 -10.62 -9.97
C LEU A 138 -9.48 -11.37 -9.94
N ASN A 139 -10.58 -10.70 -9.58
CA ASN A 139 -11.90 -11.31 -9.63
C ASN A 139 -12.29 -11.67 -11.07
N VAL A 140 -12.09 -10.77 -12.04
CA VAL A 140 -12.38 -11.04 -13.46
C VAL A 140 -11.58 -12.24 -13.95
N ILE A 141 -10.27 -12.30 -13.64
CA ILE A 141 -9.42 -13.42 -14.04
C ILE A 141 -9.93 -14.73 -13.43
N TYR A 142 -10.32 -14.72 -12.16
CA TYR A 142 -10.83 -15.91 -11.47
C TYR A 142 -12.17 -16.43 -12.03
N TYR A 143 -13.01 -15.53 -12.55
CA TYR A 143 -14.31 -15.95 -13.14
C TYR A 143 -14.20 -16.35 -14.62
N VAL A 144 -13.13 -15.95 -15.31
CA VAL A 144 -12.92 -16.25 -16.74
C VAL A 144 -12.05 -17.50 -16.94
N SER A 145 -11.28 -17.89 -15.92
CA SER A 145 -10.47 -19.12 -15.92
C SER A 145 -11.25 -20.32 -15.40
#